data_5e502dc44a1238b4655dbeaa8c8d7684
#
_entry.id   5e502dc44a1238b4655dbeaa8c8d7684
#
_cell.length_a   1.000
_cell.length_b   1.000
_cell.length_c   1.000
_cell.angle_alpha   90.00
_cell.angle_beta   90.00
_cell.angle_gamma   90.00
#
_symmetry.space_group_name_H-M   'P 1'
#
loop_
_entity.id
_entity.type
_entity.pdbx_description
1 polymer ?
#
loop_
_entity_poly.entity_id
_entity_poly.type
_entity_poly.pdbx_seq_one_letter_code
_entity_poly.pdbx_strand_id
1 'polypeptide(L)'
;MPGPAFATGETVSLHPIEEEDYEFIQYGRNHPEVRVPLTDTTIKTVDDIAEMLEDEDYHFLICTEGEDGDPEPVGVVAFGWVSSPGERGNLMYWVAPEHQGNGYVTEGTELFLDYAFGECGFHKVDARVLVPNEPSWKALEKLGFEREGRRRDDAVLDGEYVDAYSYGLLDEEWLGE
;
A
#
# COMPACT_ATOMS: atom_id res chain seq x y z
N MET A 1 9.50 -18.17 1.81
CA MET A 1 9.88 -17.36 2.98
C MET A 1 10.39 -16.02 2.49
N PRO A 2 9.85 -14.89 2.98
CA PRO A 2 10.34 -13.58 2.58
C PRO A 2 11.85 -13.43 2.80
N GLY A 3 12.48 -12.63 1.94
CA GLY A 3 13.90 -12.30 2.07
C GLY A 3 14.23 -11.50 3.34
N PRO A 4 15.45 -10.98 3.47
CA PRO A 4 15.84 -10.21 4.66
C PRO A 4 15.03 -8.92 4.79
N ALA A 5 14.84 -8.44 6.02
CA ALA A 5 14.14 -7.20 6.29
C ALA A 5 14.89 -6.00 5.67
N PHE A 6 14.13 -5.15 4.99
CA PHE A 6 14.63 -3.87 4.46
C PHE A 6 14.48 -2.76 5.50
N ALA A 7 13.36 -2.73 6.20
CA ALA A 7 13.09 -1.79 7.29
C ALA A 7 12.31 -2.52 8.39
N THR A 8 12.59 -2.20 9.64
CA THR A 8 11.97 -2.88 10.78
C THR A 8 11.29 -1.87 11.70
N GLY A 9 10.01 -2.10 11.98
CA GLY A 9 9.21 -1.34 12.93
C GLY A 9 9.01 -2.11 14.23
N GLU A 10 8.01 -1.72 15.00
CA GLU A 10 7.69 -2.32 16.29
C GLU A 10 7.00 -3.67 16.14
N THR A 11 6.00 -3.77 15.26
CA THR A 11 5.23 -5.01 15.03
C THR A 11 5.35 -5.54 13.61
N VAL A 12 5.73 -4.70 12.65
CA VAL A 12 5.91 -5.11 11.26
C VAL A 12 7.29 -4.77 10.74
N SER A 13 7.68 -5.44 9.66
CA SER A 13 8.88 -5.15 8.88
C SER A 13 8.52 -5.12 7.40
N LEU A 14 9.31 -4.37 6.63
CA LEU A 14 9.21 -4.34 5.17
C LEU A 14 10.27 -5.23 4.57
N HIS A 15 9.89 -6.01 3.58
CA HIS A 15 10.77 -6.93 2.88
C HIS A 15 10.66 -6.75 1.37
N PRO A 16 11.78 -6.91 0.62
CA PRO A 16 11.70 -6.99 -0.82
C PRO A 16 10.80 -8.16 -1.25
N ILE A 17 10.11 -7.99 -2.37
CA ILE A 17 9.27 -9.04 -2.92
C ILE A 17 10.14 -9.94 -3.80
N GLU A 18 10.13 -11.22 -3.51
CA GLU A 18 10.84 -12.25 -4.26
C GLU A 18 9.83 -13.15 -5.00
N GLU A 19 10.30 -13.94 -5.94
CA GLU A 19 9.44 -14.84 -6.74
C GLU A 19 8.60 -15.78 -5.87
N GLU A 20 9.14 -16.25 -4.76
CA GLU A 20 8.44 -17.14 -3.82
C GLU A 20 7.24 -16.46 -3.14
N ASP A 21 7.14 -15.11 -3.19
CA ASP A 21 6.05 -14.35 -2.57
C ASP A 21 4.87 -14.12 -3.52
N TYR A 22 5.02 -14.46 -4.80
CA TYR A 22 4.01 -14.16 -5.81
C TYR A 22 2.67 -14.84 -5.56
N GLU A 23 2.68 -16.04 -5.00
CA GLU A 23 1.44 -16.75 -4.66
C GLU A 23 0.65 -16.03 -3.57
N PHE A 24 1.34 -15.46 -2.58
CA PHE A 24 0.69 -14.63 -1.56
C PHE A 24 0.07 -13.37 -2.16
N ILE A 25 0.79 -12.72 -3.06
CA ILE A 25 0.29 -11.50 -3.73
C ILE A 25 -0.91 -11.84 -4.62
N GLN A 26 -0.84 -12.95 -5.35
CA GLN A 26 -1.97 -13.44 -6.15
C GLN A 26 -3.20 -13.69 -5.27
N TYR A 27 -3.01 -14.37 -4.15
CA TYR A 27 -4.10 -14.62 -3.19
C TYR A 27 -4.76 -13.32 -2.75
N GLY A 28 -3.96 -12.35 -2.29
CA GLY A 28 -4.48 -11.05 -1.84
C GLY A 28 -5.17 -10.28 -2.96
N ARG A 29 -4.52 -10.14 -4.11
CA ARG A 29 -5.06 -9.36 -5.24
C ARG A 29 -6.34 -9.96 -5.83
N ASN A 30 -6.53 -11.26 -5.72
CA ASN A 30 -7.74 -11.94 -6.18
C ASN A 30 -8.86 -11.98 -5.14
N HIS A 31 -8.55 -11.67 -3.88
CA HIS A 31 -9.56 -11.69 -2.82
C HIS A 31 -10.50 -10.48 -2.92
N PRO A 32 -11.82 -10.66 -2.83
CA PRO A 32 -12.78 -9.55 -2.99
C PRO A 32 -12.60 -8.41 -2.00
N GLU A 33 -12.20 -8.70 -0.76
CA GLU A 33 -11.95 -7.67 0.25
C GLU A 33 -10.72 -6.81 -0.05
N VAL A 34 -9.87 -7.23 -0.99
CA VAL A 34 -8.70 -6.48 -1.44
C VAL A 34 -8.95 -5.88 -2.82
N ARG A 35 -9.34 -6.70 -3.81
CA ARG A 35 -9.49 -6.23 -5.19
C ARG A 35 -10.57 -5.15 -5.36
N VAL A 36 -11.68 -5.28 -4.64
CA VAL A 36 -12.80 -4.33 -4.77
C VAL A 36 -12.40 -2.93 -4.25
N PRO A 37 -11.88 -2.78 -3.02
CA PRO A 37 -11.40 -1.46 -2.56
C PRO A 37 -10.26 -0.88 -3.39
N LEU A 38 -9.38 -1.72 -3.96
CA LEU A 38 -8.32 -1.28 -4.86
C LEU A 38 -8.83 -0.90 -6.26
N THR A 39 -10.08 -1.20 -6.57
CA THR A 39 -10.69 -0.96 -7.88
C THR A 39 -9.98 -1.68 -9.04
N ASP A 40 -9.32 -2.77 -8.74
CA ASP A 40 -8.71 -3.67 -9.73
C ASP A 40 -9.32 -5.06 -9.57
N THR A 41 -10.39 -5.30 -10.30
CA THR A 41 -11.20 -6.52 -10.21
C THR A 41 -10.84 -7.58 -11.24
N THR A 42 -9.76 -7.38 -11.98
CA THR A 42 -9.27 -8.38 -12.94
C THR A 42 -8.64 -9.57 -12.21
N ILE A 43 -8.83 -10.77 -12.76
CA ILE A 43 -8.22 -11.99 -12.23
C ILE A 43 -6.72 -11.94 -12.50
N LYS A 44 -5.91 -12.26 -11.50
CA LYS A 44 -4.44 -12.32 -11.59
C LYS A 44 -3.96 -13.76 -11.54
N THR A 45 -3.10 -14.13 -12.48
CA THR A 45 -2.29 -15.36 -12.39
C THR A 45 -0.95 -15.02 -11.72
N VAL A 46 -0.16 -16.04 -11.39
CA VAL A 46 1.21 -15.81 -10.90
C VAL A 46 2.06 -15.10 -11.95
N ASP A 47 1.88 -15.42 -13.22
CA ASP A 47 2.58 -14.74 -14.31
C ASP A 47 2.17 -13.26 -14.42
N ASP A 48 0.89 -12.94 -14.22
CA ASP A 48 0.42 -11.54 -14.18
C ASP A 48 1.08 -10.77 -13.03
N ILE A 49 1.24 -11.41 -11.87
CA ILE A 49 1.94 -10.81 -10.73
C ILE A 49 3.41 -10.56 -11.06
N ALA A 50 4.09 -11.55 -11.66
CA ALA A 50 5.48 -11.41 -12.07
C ALA A 50 5.66 -10.24 -13.04
N GLU A 51 4.81 -10.14 -14.06
CA GLU A 51 4.81 -9.05 -15.04
C GLU A 51 4.54 -7.69 -14.40
N MET A 52 3.56 -7.64 -13.49
CA MET A 52 3.23 -6.41 -12.75
C MET A 52 4.41 -5.87 -11.93
N LEU A 53 5.24 -6.76 -11.38
CA LEU A 53 6.36 -6.39 -10.51
C LEU A 53 7.70 -6.23 -11.24
N GLU A 54 7.78 -6.59 -12.53
CA GLU A 54 9.03 -6.60 -13.30
C GLU A 54 9.75 -5.25 -13.30
N ASP A 55 9.03 -4.16 -13.43
CA ASP A 55 9.59 -2.80 -13.52
C ASP A 55 9.26 -1.93 -12.29
N GLU A 56 8.91 -2.56 -11.16
CA GLU A 56 8.45 -1.83 -9.98
C GLU A 56 9.55 -1.71 -8.92
N ASP A 57 10.01 -0.49 -8.68
CA ASP A 57 11.10 -0.20 -7.74
C ASP A 57 10.64 0.02 -6.30
N TYR A 58 9.34 0.29 -6.09
CA TYR A 58 8.81 0.73 -4.79
C TYR A 58 7.68 -0.17 -4.31
N HIS A 59 7.93 -1.48 -4.29
CA HIS A 59 6.99 -2.48 -3.78
C HIS A 59 7.64 -3.27 -2.66
N PHE A 60 6.97 -3.34 -1.51
CA PHE A 60 7.43 -4.10 -0.35
C PHE A 60 6.33 -4.98 0.21
N LEU A 61 6.75 -6.17 0.70
CA LEU A 61 5.89 -6.95 1.59
C LEU A 61 5.87 -6.29 2.96
N ILE A 62 4.70 -6.26 3.58
CA ILE A 62 4.54 -6.00 5.01
C ILE A 62 4.51 -7.37 5.67
N CYS A 63 5.41 -7.61 6.62
CA CYS A 63 5.50 -8.89 7.34
C CYS A 63 5.39 -8.68 8.84
N THR A 64 4.85 -9.67 9.52
CA THR A 64 4.88 -9.79 10.99
C THR A 64 5.81 -10.93 11.37
N GLU A 65 6.09 -11.10 12.66
CA GLU A 65 6.77 -12.27 13.16
C GLU A 65 5.78 -13.44 13.24
N GLY A 66 6.04 -14.51 12.50
CA GLY A 66 5.24 -15.71 12.51
C GLY A 66 5.49 -16.58 13.76
N GLU A 67 4.72 -17.66 13.91
CA GLU A 67 4.81 -18.56 15.07
C GLU A 67 6.20 -19.12 15.32
N ASP A 68 6.96 -19.35 14.26
CA ASP A 68 8.33 -19.90 14.33
C ASP A 68 9.41 -18.79 14.42
N GLY A 69 9.01 -17.52 14.53
CA GLY A 69 9.92 -16.38 14.52
C GLY A 69 10.37 -15.94 13.14
N ASP A 70 9.91 -16.61 12.09
CA ASP A 70 10.19 -16.23 10.71
C ASP A 70 9.21 -15.14 10.22
N PRO A 71 9.62 -14.29 9.27
CA PRO A 71 8.72 -13.29 8.72
C PRO A 71 7.51 -13.92 8.03
N GLU A 72 6.32 -13.47 8.37
CA GLU A 72 5.07 -13.89 7.74
C GLU A 72 4.46 -12.74 6.95
N PRO A 73 4.26 -12.87 5.62
CA PRO A 73 3.65 -11.82 4.83
C PRO A 73 2.19 -11.58 5.23
N VAL A 74 1.84 -10.33 5.46
CA VAL A 74 0.46 -9.93 5.80
C VAL A 74 -0.14 -8.95 4.82
N GLY A 75 0.68 -8.25 4.03
CA GLY A 75 0.21 -7.28 3.05
C GLY A 75 1.32 -6.73 2.19
N VAL A 76 0.97 -5.67 1.46
CA VAL A 76 1.87 -4.96 0.54
C VAL A 76 1.69 -3.46 0.73
N VAL A 77 2.79 -2.72 0.65
CA VAL A 77 2.81 -1.27 0.52
C VAL A 77 3.70 -0.89 -0.66
N ALA A 78 3.25 0.07 -1.47
CA ALA A 78 3.92 0.37 -2.73
C ALA A 78 3.55 1.74 -3.24
N PHE A 79 4.32 2.22 -4.23
CA PHE A 79 3.81 3.22 -5.16
C PHE A 79 3.23 2.51 -6.37
N GLY A 80 1.95 2.76 -6.67
CA GLY A 80 1.29 2.24 -7.87
C GLY A 80 1.78 2.92 -9.14
N TRP A 81 2.25 4.19 -9.02
CA TRP A 81 2.95 4.91 -10.09
C TRP A 81 3.82 6.01 -9.47
N VAL A 82 4.84 6.41 -10.22
CA VAL A 82 5.76 7.49 -9.85
C VAL A 82 5.86 8.45 -11.04
N SER A 83 5.73 9.73 -10.79
CA SER A 83 5.90 10.76 -11.83
C SER A 83 7.26 11.45 -11.71
N SER A 84 7.87 11.75 -12.89
CA SER A 84 9.14 12.44 -12.99
C SER A 84 9.03 13.53 -14.09
N PRO A 85 9.63 14.71 -13.95
CA PRO A 85 10.39 15.17 -12.79
C PRO A 85 9.45 15.68 -11.71
N GLY A 86 9.52 15.54 -10.56
CA GLY A 86 8.64 16.02 -9.48
C GLY A 86 8.61 15.07 -8.33
N GLU A 87 9.16 13.88 -8.57
CA GLU A 87 9.33 12.87 -7.50
C GLU A 87 8.08 12.75 -6.65
N ARG A 88 6.99 12.38 -7.32
CA ARG A 88 5.68 12.19 -6.71
C ARG A 88 5.25 10.75 -6.89
N GLY A 89 4.86 10.11 -5.79
CA GLY A 89 4.40 8.73 -5.80
C GLY A 89 2.93 8.61 -5.43
N ASN A 90 2.24 7.63 -5.98
CA ASN A 90 0.87 7.30 -5.64
C ASN A 90 0.86 6.07 -4.72
N LEU A 91 0.49 6.28 -3.46
CA LEU A 91 0.48 5.24 -2.44
C LEU A 91 -0.60 4.20 -2.71
N MET A 92 -0.20 2.94 -2.65
CA MET A 92 -1.10 1.79 -2.69
C MET A 92 -0.71 0.83 -1.57
N TYR A 93 -1.70 0.29 -0.87
CA TYR A 93 -1.47 -0.73 0.15
C TYR A 93 -2.68 -1.64 0.28
N TRP A 94 -2.43 -2.83 0.79
CA TRP A 94 -3.49 -3.74 1.20
C TRP A 94 -2.94 -4.72 2.24
N VAL A 95 -3.84 -5.26 3.03
CA VAL A 95 -3.55 -6.31 4.00
C VAL A 95 -4.51 -7.47 3.73
N ALA A 96 -3.99 -8.69 3.79
CA ALA A 96 -4.80 -9.88 3.61
C ALA A 96 -5.97 -9.89 4.61
N PRO A 97 -7.16 -10.38 4.22
CA PRO A 97 -8.36 -10.28 5.04
C PRO A 97 -8.20 -10.78 6.47
N GLU A 98 -7.50 -11.90 6.64
CA GLU A 98 -7.23 -12.52 7.95
C GLU A 98 -6.34 -11.69 8.87
N HIS A 99 -5.66 -10.68 8.34
CA HIS A 99 -4.74 -9.82 9.09
C HIS A 99 -5.23 -8.38 9.24
N GLN A 100 -6.42 -8.06 8.76
CA GLN A 100 -6.99 -6.71 8.86
C GLN A 100 -7.35 -6.35 10.32
N GLY A 101 -7.38 -5.04 10.63
CA GLY A 101 -7.76 -4.54 11.94
C GLY A 101 -6.66 -4.56 13.01
N ASN A 102 -5.41 -4.80 12.64
CA ASN A 102 -4.27 -4.87 13.57
C ASN A 102 -3.32 -3.67 13.49
N GLY A 103 -3.61 -2.68 12.63
CA GLY A 103 -2.74 -1.52 12.44
C GLY A 103 -1.52 -1.76 11.55
N TYR A 104 -1.42 -2.90 10.89
CA TYR A 104 -0.26 -3.26 10.06
C TYR A 104 -0.06 -2.32 8.87
N VAL A 105 -1.15 -1.88 8.23
CA VAL A 105 -1.08 -0.92 7.13
C VAL A 105 -0.46 0.40 7.61
N THR A 106 -0.93 0.93 8.74
CA THR A 106 -0.43 2.20 9.27
C THR A 106 1.07 2.13 9.56
N GLU A 107 1.50 1.12 10.29
CA GLU A 107 2.92 0.97 10.64
C GLU A 107 3.79 0.68 9.42
N GLY A 108 3.34 -0.22 8.54
CA GLY A 108 4.07 -0.51 7.30
C GLY A 108 4.19 0.72 6.39
N THR A 109 3.14 1.53 6.32
CA THR A 109 3.17 2.78 5.55
C THR A 109 4.09 3.82 6.19
N GLU A 110 4.15 3.91 7.52
CA GLU A 110 5.12 4.78 8.20
C GLU A 110 6.57 4.45 7.79
N LEU A 111 6.93 3.17 7.83
CA LEU A 111 8.26 2.71 7.40
C LEU A 111 8.52 3.05 5.91
N PHE A 112 7.52 2.86 5.08
CA PHE A 112 7.62 3.17 3.65
C PHE A 112 7.78 4.67 3.39
N LEU A 113 7.04 5.52 4.10
CA LEU A 113 7.15 6.97 3.97
C LEU A 113 8.49 7.50 4.47
N ASP A 114 9.02 6.93 5.55
CA ASP A 114 10.38 7.25 6.02
C ASP A 114 11.42 6.98 4.94
N TYR A 115 11.28 5.87 4.23
CA TYR A 115 12.14 5.54 3.10
C TYR A 115 11.93 6.48 1.91
N ALA A 116 10.69 6.68 1.50
CA ALA A 116 10.37 7.49 0.32
C ALA A 116 10.78 8.96 0.49
N PHE A 117 10.43 9.58 1.61
CA PHE A 117 10.78 10.97 1.87
C PHE A 117 12.22 11.14 2.36
N GLY A 118 12.64 10.28 3.30
CA GLY A 118 13.93 10.43 3.98
C GLY A 118 15.13 9.98 3.15
N GLU A 119 14.99 8.88 2.41
CA GLU A 119 16.10 8.31 1.64
C GLU A 119 15.99 8.58 0.14
N CYS A 120 14.78 8.48 -0.43
CA CYS A 120 14.59 8.65 -1.87
C CYS A 120 14.37 10.10 -2.31
N GLY A 121 14.04 11.00 -1.38
CA GLY A 121 13.84 12.41 -1.68
C GLY A 121 12.54 12.73 -2.42
N PHE A 122 11.49 11.92 -2.26
CA PHE A 122 10.19 12.26 -2.83
C PHE A 122 9.68 13.58 -2.25
N HIS A 123 9.02 14.37 -3.08
CA HIS A 123 8.44 15.65 -2.68
C HIS A 123 7.01 15.50 -2.17
N LYS A 124 6.22 14.65 -2.83
CA LYS A 124 4.81 14.48 -2.50
C LYS A 124 4.36 13.03 -2.69
N VAL A 125 3.51 12.57 -1.78
CA VAL A 125 2.83 11.29 -1.91
C VAL A 125 1.33 11.54 -2.00
N ASP A 126 0.69 11.03 -3.03
CA ASP A 126 -0.76 11.07 -3.21
C ASP A 126 -1.38 9.73 -2.82
N ALA A 127 -2.64 9.77 -2.42
CA ALA A 127 -3.43 8.58 -2.21
C ALA A 127 -4.88 8.82 -2.63
N ARG A 128 -5.51 7.81 -3.20
CA ARG A 128 -6.93 7.81 -3.55
C ARG A 128 -7.62 6.72 -2.76
N VAL A 129 -8.74 7.04 -2.15
CA VAL A 129 -9.50 6.09 -1.35
C VAL A 129 -10.99 6.28 -1.58
N LEU A 130 -11.75 5.18 -1.70
CA LEU A 130 -13.19 5.24 -1.85
C LEU A 130 -13.83 5.78 -0.57
N VAL A 131 -14.80 6.70 -0.71
CA VAL A 131 -15.49 7.30 0.44
C VAL A 131 -16.08 6.24 1.40
N PRO A 132 -16.69 5.14 0.91
CA PRO A 132 -17.18 4.09 1.81
C PRO A 132 -16.07 3.30 2.55
N ASN A 133 -14.83 3.37 2.09
CA ASN A 133 -13.70 2.68 2.73
C ASN A 133 -13.13 3.51 3.88
N GLU A 134 -13.94 3.70 4.92
CA GLU A 134 -13.61 4.51 6.09
C GLU A 134 -12.32 4.10 6.81
N PRO A 135 -12.04 2.80 7.04
CA PRO A 135 -10.78 2.43 7.69
C PRO A 135 -9.54 2.93 6.92
N SER A 136 -9.58 2.93 5.60
CA SER A 136 -8.45 3.38 4.78
C SER A 136 -8.23 4.89 4.87
N TRP A 137 -9.28 5.72 4.69
CA TRP A 137 -9.04 7.16 4.75
C TRP A 137 -8.77 7.65 6.19
N LYS A 138 -9.28 6.96 7.21
CA LYS A 138 -8.89 7.24 8.59
C LYS A 138 -7.41 6.93 8.84
N ALA A 139 -6.90 5.83 8.27
CA ALA A 139 -5.47 5.50 8.36
C ALA A 139 -4.61 6.58 7.70
N LEU A 140 -5.02 7.09 6.53
CA LEU A 140 -4.31 8.20 5.86
C LEU A 140 -4.31 9.46 6.71
N GLU A 141 -5.45 9.84 7.29
CA GLU A 141 -5.54 11.02 8.15
C GLU A 141 -4.68 10.85 9.41
N LYS A 142 -4.62 9.67 9.99
CA LYS A 142 -3.76 9.36 11.13
C LYS A 142 -2.26 9.50 10.78
N LEU A 143 -1.89 9.18 9.55
CA LEU A 143 -0.52 9.34 9.05
C LEU A 143 -0.17 10.80 8.72
N GLY A 144 -1.12 11.72 8.75
CA GLY A 144 -0.90 13.12 8.47
C GLY A 144 -1.25 13.56 7.06
N PHE A 145 -1.83 12.69 6.24
CA PHE A 145 -2.32 13.08 4.92
C PHE A 145 -3.46 14.09 5.03
N GLU A 146 -3.43 15.08 4.15
CA GLU A 146 -4.47 16.08 4.04
C GLU A 146 -5.41 15.73 2.88
N ARG A 147 -6.72 15.84 3.11
CA ARG A 147 -7.71 15.65 2.06
C ARG A 147 -7.68 16.84 1.12
N GLU A 148 -7.38 16.59 -0.14
CA GLU A 148 -7.24 17.62 -1.17
C GLU A 148 -8.47 17.75 -2.07
N GLY A 149 -9.31 16.76 -2.08
CA GLY A 149 -10.51 16.82 -2.91
C GLY A 149 -11.40 15.60 -2.79
N ARG A 150 -12.54 15.69 -3.48
CA ARG A 150 -13.51 14.61 -3.61
C ARG A 150 -13.82 14.44 -5.10
N ARG A 151 -13.69 13.21 -5.57
CA ARG A 151 -13.98 12.81 -6.95
C ARG A 151 -15.36 12.18 -6.98
N ARG A 152 -16.30 12.79 -7.70
CA ARG A 152 -17.66 12.29 -7.79
C ARG A 152 -17.74 11.12 -8.76
N ASP A 153 -18.53 10.09 -8.38
CA ASP A 153 -18.77 8.90 -9.21
C ASP A 153 -17.48 8.32 -9.81
N ASP A 154 -16.46 8.15 -8.96
CA ASP A 154 -15.12 7.82 -9.40
C ASP A 154 -14.87 6.31 -9.51
N ALA A 155 -15.73 5.50 -8.93
CA ALA A 155 -15.63 4.05 -8.95
C ALA A 155 -17.00 3.38 -8.81
N VAL A 156 -17.03 2.09 -9.06
CA VAL A 156 -18.21 1.25 -8.84
C VAL A 156 -17.94 0.32 -7.66
N LEU A 157 -18.84 0.32 -6.69
CA LEU A 157 -18.79 -0.57 -5.53
C LEU A 157 -20.17 -1.21 -5.36
N ASP A 158 -20.22 -2.53 -5.38
CA ASP A 158 -21.47 -3.30 -5.28
C ASP A 158 -22.55 -2.85 -6.28
N GLY A 159 -22.14 -2.51 -7.50
CA GLY A 159 -23.02 -2.10 -8.58
C GLY A 159 -23.47 -0.63 -8.53
N GLU A 160 -23.01 0.13 -7.56
CA GLU A 160 -23.34 1.56 -7.43
C GLU A 160 -22.12 2.43 -7.64
N TYR A 161 -22.31 3.63 -8.22
CA TYR A 161 -21.24 4.62 -8.31
C TYR A 161 -20.97 5.21 -6.94
N VAL A 162 -19.68 5.30 -6.59
CA VAL A 162 -19.24 5.91 -5.33
C VAL A 162 -18.17 6.96 -5.60
N ASP A 163 -18.09 7.94 -4.70
CA ASP A 163 -17.07 8.97 -4.75
C ASP A 163 -15.75 8.44 -4.17
N ALA A 164 -14.67 9.11 -4.49
CA ALA A 164 -13.36 8.87 -3.88
C ALA A 164 -12.81 10.18 -3.30
N TYR A 165 -12.04 10.05 -2.20
CA TYR A 165 -11.25 11.15 -1.68
C TYR A 165 -9.86 11.12 -2.28
N SER A 166 -9.32 12.31 -2.55
CA SER A 166 -7.91 12.51 -2.90
C SER A 166 -7.18 13.05 -1.69
N TYR A 167 -6.09 12.42 -1.32
CA TYR A 167 -5.21 12.82 -0.21
C TYR A 167 -3.82 13.12 -0.73
N GLY A 168 -3.11 13.99 -0.02
CA GLY A 168 -1.73 14.30 -0.30
C GLY A 168 -0.93 14.50 0.97
N LEU A 169 0.37 14.23 0.89
CA LEU A 169 1.33 14.45 1.96
C LEU A 169 2.61 14.99 1.34
N LEU A 170 3.10 16.10 1.89
CA LEU A 170 4.35 16.74 1.44
C LEU A 170 5.51 16.28 2.30
N ASP A 171 6.71 16.31 1.73
CA ASP A 171 7.95 15.95 2.42
C ASP A 171 8.17 16.78 3.68
N GLU A 172 7.94 18.10 3.62
CA GLU A 172 8.09 18.99 4.78
C GLU A 172 7.09 18.65 5.89
N GLU A 173 5.89 18.17 5.56
CA GLU A 173 4.88 17.75 6.54
C GLU A 173 5.31 16.47 7.26
N TRP A 174 5.95 15.54 6.55
CA TRP A 174 6.41 14.27 7.12
C TRP A 174 7.73 14.43 7.88
N LEU A 175 8.70 15.11 7.30
CA LEU A 175 10.03 15.28 7.88
C LEU A 175 10.08 16.37 8.95
N GLY A 176 9.10 17.25 9.02
CA GLY A 176 9.04 18.32 10.01
C GLY A 176 9.95 19.51 9.71
N GLU A 177 10.25 19.74 8.44
CA GLU A 177 11.13 20.84 8.01
C GLU A 177 10.37 21.97 7.33
#